data_1fadf9c16f23765f0b91fa42ab4c7a18
#
_entry.id   1fadf9c16f23765f0b91fa42ab4c7a18
#
_cell.length_a   1.000
_cell.length_b   1.000
_cell.length_c   1.000
_cell.angle_alpha   90.00
_cell.angle_beta   90.00
_cell.angle_gamma   90.00
#
_symmetry.space_group_name_H-M   'P 1'
#
loop_
_entity.id
_entity.type
_entity.pdbx_description
1 polymer ?
#
loop_
_entity_poly.entity_id
_entity_poly.type
_entity_poly.pdbx_seq_one_letter_code
_entity_poly.pdbx_strand_id
1 'polypeptide(L)'
;KKTEVVKSDIKTPEQIAKENEDKVVQIEFGWQLRDANADVELWHEYIVVSNPDGSPGYMAKYFQNSNGEIEPYLVTKTELDKRKGVGTPLGFQGATGSGFVVSPEGFILTNRHVAACWLTSYSFGNYAFPGAMVKWVNGKEMIDINDLVTPQRIPNFVPANASMVDGRPVSDNQIKGKNSYLNVIFSNTSMRIPIAGEPQPSENHDVALIKINTVQSLSKVTMLDNYD
;
A
#
# COMPACT_ATOMS: atom_id res chain seq x y z
N LYS A 1 16.15 -34.49 47.59
CA LYS A 1 16.22 -33.29 46.74
C LYS A 1 14.81 -32.82 46.49
N LYS A 2 14.41 -31.67 47.06
CA LYS A 2 13.16 -30.98 46.71
C LYS A 2 13.37 -30.34 45.36
N THR A 3 12.60 -30.75 44.36
CA THR A 3 12.49 -30.07 43.09
C THR A 3 11.64 -28.82 43.33
N GLU A 4 12.26 -27.64 43.37
CA GLU A 4 11.51 -26.39 43.31
C GLU A 4 10.85 -26.30 41.94
N VAL A 5 9.52 -26.40 41.94
CA VAL A 5 8.71 -26.06 40.78
C VAL A 5 8.74 -24.55 40.69
N VAL A 6 9.57 -24.01 39.79
CA VAL A 6 9.49 -22.59 39.38
C VAL A 6 8.10 -22.41 38.78
N LYS A 7 7.17 -21.82 39.55
CA LYS A 7 5.91 -21.31 39.01
C LYS A 7 6.31 -20.20 38.06
N SER A 8 6.26 -20.48 36.76
CA SER A 8 6.26 -19.38 35.78
C SER A 8 5.02 -18.56 36.09
N ASP A 9 5.19 -17.27 36.39
CA ASP A 9 4.08 -16.30 36.49
C ASP A 9 3.47 -16.13 35.11
N ILE A 10 2.56 -17.04 34.75
CA ILE A 10 1.78 -16.96 33.52
C ILE A 10 0.84 -15.77 33.69
N LYS A 11 1.14 -14.68 32.99
CA LYS A 11 0.30 -13.47 32.97
C LYS A 11 -1.03 -13.77 32.29
N THR A 12 -2.10 -13.21 32.81
CA THR A 12 -3.40 -13.24 32.12
C THR A 12 -3.39 -12.30 30.89
N PRO A 13 -4.27 -12.52 29.89
CA PRO A 13 -4.41 -11.60 28.77
C PRO A 13 -4.64 -10.14 29.20
N GLU A 14 -5.42 -9.91 30.25
CA GLU A 14 -5.70 -8.59 30.79
C GLU A 14 -4.44 -7.94 31.38
N GLN A 15 -3.60 -8.71 32.07
CA GLN A 15 -2.31 -8.22 32.60
C GLN A 15 -1.36 -7.83 31.45
N ILE A 16 -1.28 -8.70 30.41
CA ILE A 16 -0.45 -8.42 29.23
C ILE A 16 -0.94 -7.13 28.51
N ALA A 17 -2.26 -7.01 28.32
CA ALA A 17 -2.85 -5.82 27.69
C ALA A 17 -2.51 -4.55 28.48
N LYS A 18 -2.76 -4.56 29.80
CA LYS A 18 -2.49 -3.40 30.67
C LYS A 18 -1.02 -2.99 30.71
N GLU A 19 -0.10 -3.94 30.69
CA GLU A 19 1.35 -3.68 30.71
C GLU A 19 1.88 -3.10 29.38
N ASN A 20 1.13 -3.26 28.29
CA ASN A 20 1.58 -2.87 26.97
C ASN A 20 0.68 -1.87 26.26
N GLU A 21 -0.40 -1.40 26.88
CA GLU A 21 -1.36 -0.46 26.26
C GLU A 21 -0.74 0.87 25.82
N ASP A 22 0.33 1.32 26.48
CA ASP A 22 1.09 2.51 26.15
C ASP A 22 2.21 2.28 25.12
N LYS A 23 2.44 1.02 24.72
CA LYS A 23 3.49 0.59 23.79
C LYS A 23 2.94 0.16 22.44
N VAL A 24 1.64 -0.04 22.34
CA VAL A 24 0.92 -0.39 21.10
C VAL A 24 0.23 0.85 20.57
N VAL A 25 0.34 1.06 19.27
CA VAL A 25 -0.24 2.23 18.60
C VAL A 25 -1.12 1.81 17.44
N GLN A 26 -2.16 2.60 17.18
CA GLN A 26 -2.88 2.58 15.92
C GLN A 26 -2.13 3.45 14.91
N ILE A 27 -2.12 3.02 13.67
CA ILE A 27 -1.55 3.77 12.54
C ILE A 27 -2.69 4.03 11.56
N GLU A 28 -2.94 5.31 11.26
CA GLU A 28 -3.84 5.72 10.17
C GLU A 28 -3.01 6.17 8.98
N PHE A 29 -3.34 5.67 7.79
CA PHE A 29 -2.57 5.96 6.60
C PHE A 29 -3.41 6.03 5.32
N GLY A 30 -2.87 6.77 4.38
CA GLY A 30 -3.28 6.80 3.00
C GLY A 30 -2.05 6.97 2.12
N TRP A 31 -2.10 6.46 0.90
CA TRP A 31 -0.99 6.53 -0.03
C TRP A 31 -1.46 6.64 -1.47
N GLN A 32 -0.57 7.06 -2.33
CA GLN A 32 -0.78 7.16 -3.78
C GLN A 32 0.49 6.81 -4.54
N LEU A 33 0.33 6.26 -5.74
CA LEU A 33 1.43 6.05 -6.68
C LEU A 33 1.66 7.32 -7.50
N ARG A 34 2.94 7.66 -7.76
CA ARG A 34 3.32 8.87 -8.49
C ARG A 34 4.38 8.57 -9.54
N ASP A 35 4.34 9.33 -10.62
CA ASP A 35 5.48 9.51 -11.51
C ASP A 35 6.46 10.49 -10.84
N ALA A 36 7.65 10.01 -10.49
CA ALA A 36 8.65 10.80 -9.76
C ALA A 36 9.32 11.86 -10.64
N ASN A 37 9.35 11.68 -11.96
CA ASN A 37 9.96 12.62 -12.88
C ASN A 37 9.09 13.87 -13.08
N ALA A 38 7.78 13.67 -13.15
CA ALA A 38 6.80 14.74 -13.31
C ALA A 38 6.18 15.21 -11.99
N ASP A 39 6.41 14.49 -10.88
CA ASP A 39 5.78 14.66 -9.56
C ASP A 39 4.25 14.73 -9.65
N VAL A 40 3.64 13.83 -10.43
CA VAL A 40 2.19 13.75 -10.63
C VAL A 40 1.65 12.38 -10.24
N GLU A 41 0.38 12.32 -9.86
CA GLU A 41 -0.32 11.08 -9.52
C GLU A 41 -0.44 10.16 -10.73
N LEU A 42 -0.33 8.85 -10.50
CA LEU A 42 -0.62 7.80 -11.44
C LEU A 42 -2.03 7.27 -11.22
N TRP A 43 -2.75 7.15 -12.32
CA TRP A 43 -4.13 6.72 -12.36
C TRP A 43 -4.28 5.46 -13.19
N HIS A 44 -5.10 4.53 -12.73
CA HIS A 44 -5.55 3.39 -13.53
C HIS A 44 -6.63 3.89 -14.49
N GLU A 45 -6.34 3.88 -15.79
CA GLU A 45 -7.25 4.40 -16.83
C GLU A 45 -8.39 3.42 -17.10
N TYR A 46 -9.56 3.96 -17.40
CA TYR A 46 -10.76 3.21 -17.76
C TYR A 46 -11.26 3.65 -19.12
N ILE A 47 -11.99 2.75 -19.78
CA ILE A 47 -12.81 3.08 -20.96
C ILE A 47 -14.26 3.27 -20.56
N VAL A 48 -14.96 4.10 -21.32
CA VAL A 48 -16.41 4.21 -21.24
C VAL A 48 -17.02 3.19 -22.19
N VAL A 49 -17.92 2.36 -21.70
CA VAL A 49 -18.68 1.38 -22.47
C VAL A 49 -20.17 1.66 -22.33
N SER A 50 -20.99 1.17 -23.27
CA SER A 50 -22.44 1.28 -23.14
C SER A 50 -22.99 0.02 -22.50
N ASN A 51 -23.73 0.17 -21.42
CA ASN A 51 -24.51 -0.91 -20.82
C ASN A 51 -25.70 -1.31 -21.71
N PRO A 52 -26.29 -2.49 -21.53
CA PRO A 52 -27.45 -2.93 -22.30
C PRO A 52 -28.67 -1.99 -22.21
N ASP A 53 -28.79 -1.23 -21.13
CA ASP A 53 -29.84 -0.22 -20.92
C ASP A 53 -29.50 1.16 -21.52
N GLY A 54 -28.37 1.28 -22.21
CA GLY A 54 -27.87 2.52 -22.79
C GLY A 54 -27.17 3.48 -21.84
N SER A 55 -27.08 3.15 -20.55
CA SER A 55 -26.32 3.94 -19.59
C SER A 55 -24.80 3.78 -19.79
N PRO A 56 -23.97 4.78 -19.42
CA PRO A 56 -22.53 4.63 -19.46
C PRO A 56 -22.06 3.65 -18.38
N GLY A 57 -21.22 2.70 -18.78
CA GLY A 57 -20.45 1.84 -17.90
C GLY A 57 -18.96 2.15 -18.00
N TYR A 58 -18.16 1.56 -17.13
CA TYR A 58 -16.72 1.75 -17.12
C TYR A 58 -16.02 0.39 -17.01
N MET A 59 -14.94 0.21 -17.78
CA MET A 59 -14.07 -0.96 -17.69
C MET A 59 -12.63 -0.49 -17.52
N ALA A 60 -11.94 -1.02 -16.52
CA ALA A 60 -10.53 -0.74 -16.28
C ALA A 60 -9.67 -1.31 -17.41
N LYS A 61 -8.64 -0.58 -17.83
CA LYS A 61 -7.70 -1.00 -18.87
C LYS A 61 -6.55 -1.78 -18.23
N TYR A 62 -6.21 -2.91 -18.84
CA TYR A 62 -5.05 -3.71 -18.47
C TYR A 62 -4.23 -4.03 -19.71
N PHE A 63 -2.97 -4.36 -19.52
CA PHE A 63 -2.09 -4.83 -20.59
C PHE A 63 -1.23 -5.99 -20.12
N GLN A 64 -0.66 -6.72 -21.05
CA GLN A 64 0.31 -7.76 -20.75
C GLN A 64 1.72 -7.21 -20.97
N ASN A 65 2.57 -7.26 -19.93
CA ASN A 65 3.96 -6.83 -20.00
C ASN A 65 4.84 -7.84 -20.76
N SER A 66 6.12 -7.51 -20.93
CA SER A 66 7.08 -8.38 -21.64
C SER A 66 7.33 -9.72 -20.96
N ASN A 67 7.03 -9.85 -19.67
CA ASN A 67 7.16 -11.09 -18.91
C ASN A 67 5.91 -11.97 -18.99
N GLY A 68 4.86 -11.50 -19.67
CA GLY A 68 3.58 -12.20 -19.76
C GLY A 68 2.63 -11.92 -18.58
N GLU A 69 2.99 -11.03 -17.67
CA GLU A 69 2.16 -10.65 -16.53
C GLU A 69 1.15 -9.56 -16.91
N ILE A 70 -0.03 -9.59 -16.30
CA ILE A 70 -1.06 -8.57 -16.53
C ILE A 70 -0.90 -7.47 -15.50
N GLU A 71 -0.83 -6.23 -16.00
CA GLU A 71 -0.71 -5.03 -15.20
C GLU A 71 -1.85 -4.03 -15.52
N PRO A 72 -2.20 -3.14 -14.55
CA PRO A 72 -3.10 -2.03 -14.83
C PRO A 72 -2.46 -1.07 -15.84
N TYR A 73 -3.26 -0.55 -16.76
CA TYR A 73 -2.80 0.50 -17.67
C TYR A 73 -2.75 1.84 -16.92
N LEU A 74 -1.54 2.23 -16.52
CA LEU A 74 -1.31 3.44 -15.74
C LEU A 74 -1.05 4.64 -16.64
N VAL A 75 -1.64 5.76 -16.24
CA VAL A 75 -1.45 7.06 -16.88
C VAL A 75 -1.18 8.14 -15.84
N THR A 76 -0.41 9.14 -16.21
CA THR A 76 -0.28 10.35 -15.38
C THR A 76 -1.62 11.10 -15.34
N LYS A 77 -1.93 11.71 -14.19
CA LYS A 77 -3.13 12.54 -14.05
C LYS A 77 -3.18 13.63 -15.14
N THR A 78 -2.03 14.20 -15.46
CA THR A 78 -1.90 15.23 -16.52
C THR A 78 -2.32 14.70 -17.88
N GLU A 79 -1.89 13.50 -18.26
CA GLU A 79 -2.23 12.90 -19.55
C GLU A 79 -3.68 12.48 -19.61
N LEU A 80 -4.20 11.93 -18.51
CA LEU A 80 -5.62 11.58 -18.37
C LEU A 80 -6.53 12.81 -18.59
N ASP A 81 -6.19 13.94 -17.97
CA ASP A 81 -6.96 15.17 -18.08
C ASP A 81 -6.92 15.76 -19.51
N LYS A 82 -5.77 15.76 -20.17
CA LYS A 82 -5.63 16.19 -21.58
C LYS A 82 -6.57 15.41 -22.50
N ARG A 83 -6.67 14.11 -22.28
CA ARG A 83 -7.53 13.23 -23.08
C ARG A 83 -8.98 13.25 -22.65
N LYS A 84 -9.33 13.97 -21.58
CA LYS A 84 -10.63 13.90 -20.91
C LYS A 84 -11.01 12.45 -20.58
N GLY A 85 -10.00 11.65 -20.24
CA GLY A 85 -10.14 10.25 -19.88
C GLY A 85 -10.75 10.06 -18.49
N VAL A 86 -11.14 8.85 -18.20
CA VAL A 86 -11.69 8.46 -16.90
C VAL A 86 -10.77 7.43 -16.25
N GLY A 87 -10.73 7.40 -14.92
CA GLY A 87 -9.88 6.47 -14.18
C GLY A 87 -9.98 6.70 -12.68
N THR A 88 -9.22 5.93 -11.91
CA THR A 88 -9.09 6.08 -10.47
C THR A 88 -7.61 6.23 -10.08
N PRO A 89 -7.27 7.06 -9.07
CA PRO A 89 -5.91 7.12 -8.59
C PRO A 89 -5.47 5.74 -8.08
N LEU A 90 -4.22 5.36 -8.37
CA LEU A 90 -3.68 4.13 -7.79
C LEU A 90 -3.14 4.43 -6.38
N GLY A 91 -3.84 3.87 -5.40
CA GLY A 91 -3.63 4.11 -3.98
C GLY A 91 -4.94 3.97 -3.22
N PHE A 92 -4.94 4.38 -1.98
CA PHE A 92 -6.15 4.50 -1.18
C PHE A 92 -5.98 5.47 -0.02
N GLN A 93 -7.10 5.79 0.64
CA GLN A 93 -7.19 6.67 1.78
C GLN A 93 -8.02 5.99 2.88
N GLY A 94 -7.71 6.31 4.15
CA GLY A 94 -8.57 5.88 5.27
C GLY A 94 -8.33 4.45 5.75
N ALA A 95 -7.12 3.90 5.57
CA ALA A 95 -6.77 2.62 6.13
C ALA A 95 -6.15 2.75 7.53
N THR A 96 -6.16 1.65 8.27
CA THR A 96 -5.58 1.55 9.60
C THR A 96 -4.68 0.33 9.71
N GLY A 97 -3.69 0.43 10.59
CA GLY A 97 -2.79 -0.65 10.97
C GLY A 97 -2.40 -0.53 12.43
N SER A 98 -1.48 -1.36 12.88
CA SER A 98 -0.94 -1.33 14.24
C SER A 98 0.58 -1.27 14.22
N GLY A 99 1.16 -0.79 15.30
CA GLY A 99 2.61 -0.78 15.49
C GLY A 99 2.99 -0.89 16.96
N PHE A 100 4.28 -1.11 17.21
CA PHE A 100 4.85 -1.23 18.54
C PHE A 100 5.96 -0.21 18.73
N VAL A 101 5.94 0.52 19.83
CA VAL A 101 7.06 1.39 20.22
C VAL A 101 8.25 0.51 20.57
N VAL A 102 9.34 0.65 19.82
CA VAL A 102 10.58 -0.16 20.02
C VAL A 102 11.75 0.65 20.56
N SER A 103 11.59 1.97 20.67
CA SER A 103 12.63 2.83 21.24
C SER A 103 12.01 4.03 21.97
N PRO A 104 12.65 4.50 23.06
CA PRO A 104 12.21 5.70 23.77
C PRO A 104 12.23 6.97 22.93
N GLU A 105 13.03 7.01 21.86
CA GLU A 105 13.18 8.13 20.93
C GLU A 105 12.09 8.21 19.86
N GLY A 106 11.09 7.31 19.92
CA GLY A 106 9.93 7.34 19.04
C GLY A 106 10.03 6.49 17.77
N PHE A 107 10.89 5.45 17.77
CA PHE A 107 10.84 4.44 16.72
C PHE A 107 9.72 3.44 16.99
N ILE A 108 8.99 3.13 15.94
CA ILE A 108 7.80 2.24 15.94
C ILE A 108 7.99 1.20 14.85
N LEU A 109 7.86 -0.06 15.21
CA LEU A 109 7.86 -1.19 14.30
C LEU A 109 6.42 -1.45 13.83
N THR A 110 6.24 -1.61 12.52
CA THR A 110 4.96 -1.93 11.89
C THR A 110 5.16 -2.83 10.68
N ASN A 111 4.09 -3.21 10.00
CA ASN A 111 4.18 -3.96 8.76
C ASN A 111 4.55 -3.06 7.57
N ARG A 112 5.29 -3.63 6.59
CA ARG A 112 5.61 -2.93 5.34
C ARG A 112 4.35 -2.54 4.57
N HIS A 113 3.33 -3.40 4.53
CA HIS A 113 2.06 -3.10 3.87
C HIS A 113 1.25 -1.98 4.56
N VAL A 114 1.60 -1.56 5.80
CA VAL A 114 1.04 -0.39 6.49
C VAL A 114 1.82 0.87 6.13
N ALA A 115 3.15 0.80 6.20
CA ALA A 115 4.02 1.98 6.06
C ALA A 115 4.40 2.30 4.61
N ALA A 116 4.44 1.29 3.72
CA ALA A 116 4.87 1.39 2.33
C ALA A 116 4.08 0.42 1.43
N CYS A 117 2.76 0.57 1.38
CA CYS A 117 1.83 -0.32 0.66
C CYS A 117 2.19 -0.56 -0.81
N TRP A 118 2.79 0.41 -1.47
CA TRP A 118 3.20 0.30 -2.88
C TRP A 118 4.29 -0.74 -3.14
N LEU A 119 4.96 -1.22 -2.08
CA LEU A 119 5.96 -2.29 -2.13
C LEU A 119 5.38 -3.69 -1.86
N THR A 120 4.06 -3.80 -1.77
CA THR A 120 3.37 -5.05 -1.48
C THR A 120 2.28 -5.31 -2.51
N SER A 121 1.73 -6.52 -2.54
CA SER A 121 0.65 -6.87 -3.47
C SER A 121 -0.57 -5.98 -3.28
N TYR A 122 -1.04 -5.38 -4.37
CA TYR A 122 -2.19 -4.47 -4.40
C TYR A 122 -3.47 -5.21 -4.78
N SER A 123 -4.51 -5.03 -3.98
CA SER A 123 -5.83 -5.57 -4.26
C SER A 123 -6.72 -4.51 -4.90
N PHE A 124 -7.11 -4.74 -6.14
CA PHE A 124 -8.06 -3.86 -6.83
C PHE A 124 -9.47 -4.05 -6.27
N GLY A 125 -10.22 -2.95 -6.16
CA GLY A 125 -11.63 -3.02 -5.82
C GLY A 125 -12.47 -3.69 -6.93
N ASN A 126 -13.66 -4.17 -6.58
CA ASN A 126 -14.57 -4.84 -7.53
C ASN A 126 -14.92 -3.97 -8.75
N TYR A 127 -14.86 -2.65 -8.64
CA TYR A 127 -15.10 -1.70 -9.74
C TYR A 127 -14.04 -1.78 -10.86
N ALA A 128 -12.88 -2.37 -10.60
CA ALA A 128 -11.83 -2.58 -11.60
C ALA A 128 -12.06 -3.85 -12.43
N PHE A 129 -13.11 -4.61 -12.13
CA PHE A 129 -13.40 -5.88 -12.82
C PHE A 129 -14.87 -5.99 -13.26
N PRO A 130 -15.13 -6.67 -14.39
CA PRO A 130 -14.14 -7.12 -15.36
C PRO A 130 -13.45 -5.94 -16.05
N GLY A 131 -12.15 -6.07 -16.32
CA GLY A 131 -11.41 -5.10 -17.11
C GLY A 131 -11.26 -5.54 -18.56
N ALA A 132 -10.81 -4.61 -19.43
CA ALA A 132 -10.52 -4.84 -20.84
C ALA A 132 -9.02 -4.90 -21.11
N MET A 133 -8.60 -5.80 -22.00
CA MET A 133 -7.19 -5.91 -22.39
C MET A 133 -6.82 -4.89 -23.46
N VAL A 134 -5.71 -4.20 -23.24
CA VAL A 134 -5.07 -3.33 -24.23
C VAL A 134 -3.99 -4.13 -24.97
N LYS A 135 -4.00 -4.06 -26.31
CA LYS A 135 -3.04 -4.68 -27.22
C LYS A 135 -2.49 -3.64 -28.17
N TRP A 136 -1.26 -3.80 -28.61
CA TRP A 136 -0.66 -2.94 -29.63
C TRP A 136 -0.65 -3.67 -30.96
N VAL A 137 -1.38 -3.14 -31.95
CA VAL A 137 -1.40 -3.64 -33.31
C VAL A 137 -0.85 -2.59 -34.24
N ASN A 138 0.24 -2.90 -34.94
CA ASN A 138 0.97 -1.96 -35.80
C ASN A 138 1.33 -0.63 -35.08
N GLY A 139 1.74 -0.72 -33.81
CA GLY A 139 2.10 0.43 -32.98
C GLY A 139 0.92 1.29 -32.50
N LYS A 140 -0.31 0.88 -32.74
CA LYS A 140 -1.53 1.56 -32.25
C LYS A 140 -2.14 0.77 -31.11
N GLU A 141 -2.56 1.50 -30.07
CA GLU A 141 -3.34 0.94 -28.97
C GLU A 141 -4.72 0.49 -29.48
N MET A 142 -5.06 -0.75 -29.16
CA MET A 142 -6.38 -1.33 -29.43
C MET A 142 -6.91 -1.95 -28.15
N ILE A 143 -8.19 -1.71 -27.86
CA ILE A 143 -8.86 -2.24 -26.68
C ILE A 143 -9.68 -3.47 -27.10
N ASP A 144 -9.38 -4.60 -26.46
CA ASP A 144 -10.10 -5.85 -26.67
C ASP A 144 -11.08 -6.06 -25.50
N ILE A 145 -12.32 -5.66 -25.69
CA ILE A 145 -13.40 -5.81 -24.70
C ILE A 145 -13.86 -7.26 -24.52
N ASN A 146 -13.45 -8.18 -25.39
CA ASN A 146 -13.77 -9.60 -25.30
C ASN A 146 -12.69 -10.38 -24.52
N ASP A 147 -11.47 -9.84 -24.41
CA ASP A 147 -10.41 -10.39 -23.57
C ASP A 147 -10.52 -9.77 -22.16
N LEU A 148 -11.40 -10.38 -21.35
CA LEU A 148 -11.74 -9.85 -20.02
C LEU A 148 -10.69 -10.18 -18.99
N VAL A 149 -10.27 -9.17 -18.25
CA VAL A 149 -9.39 -9.32 -17.08
C VAL A 149 -10.24 -9.48 -15.82
N THR A 150 -9.97 -10.56 -15.08
CA THR A 150 -10.61 -10.87 -13.79
C THR A 150 -9.57 -10.82 -12.66
N PRO A 151 -9.99 -10.79 -11.40
CA PRO A 151 -9.05 -10.77 -10.26
C PRO A 151 -8.03 -11.91 -10.30
N GLN A 152 -8.41 -13.09 -10.80
CA GLN A 152 -7.54 -14.26 -10.88
C GLN A 152 -6.42 -14.12 -11.90
N ARG A 153 -6.55 -13.21 -12.87
CA ARG A 153 -5.52 -12.95 -13.88
C ARG A 153 -4.45 -11.95 -13.42
N ILE A 154 -4.70 -11.24 -12.29
CA ILE A 154 -3.77 -10.25 -11.73
C ILE A 154 -3.59 -10.48 -10.21
N PRO A 155 -3.08 -11.63 -9.77
CA PRO A 155 -3.08 -12.01 -8.35
C PRO A 155 -2.06 -11.25 -7.50
N ASN A 156 -0.96 -10.76 -8.08
CA ASN A 156 0.22 -10.29 -7.33
C ASN A 156 0.81 -8.99 -7.86
N PHE A 157 0.01 -8.09 -8.39
CA PHE A 157 0.53 -6.79 -8.86
C PHE A 157 1.09 -5.98 -7.68
N VAL A 158 2.36 -5.57 -7.80
CA VAL A 158 3.04 -4.68 -6.84
C VAL A 158 3.19 -3.30 -7.50
N PRO A 159 2.55 -2.24 -6.97
CA PRO A 159 2.51 -0.93 -7.63
C PRO A 159 3.88 -0.33 -7.97
N ALA A 160 4.87 -0.50 -7.09
CA ALA A 160 6.23 -0.01 -7.34
C ALA A 160 6.92 -0.68 -8.53
N ASN A 161 6.43 -1.87 -8.96
CA ASN A 161 6.99 -2.65 -10.06
C ASN A 161 6.25 -2.42 -11.38
N ALA A 162 5.32 -1.45 -11.45
CA ALA A 162 4.64 -1.15 -12.70
C ALA A 162 5.64 -0.90 -13.83
N SER A 163 5.42 -1.55 -14.97
CA SER A 163 6.39 -1.56 -16.07
C SER A 163 6.13 -0.50 -17.15
N MET A 164 4.94 0.15 -17.11
CA MET A 164 4.53 1.10 -18.14
C MET A 164 3.68 2.24 -17.56
N VAL A 165 3.92 3.46 -18.06
CA VAL A 165 3.12 4.66 -17.80
C VAL A 165 2.89 5.40 -19.12
N ASP A 166 1.69 5.92 -19.36
CA ASP A 166 1.30 6.65 -20.57
C ASP A 166 1.63 5.89 -21.88
N GLY A 167 1.54 4.54 -21.84
CA GLY A 167 1.84 3.68 -22.97
C GLY A 167 3.34 3.53 -23.29
N ARG A 168 4.23 3.91 -22.38
CA ARG A 168 5.68 3.83 -22.53
C ARG A 168 6.32 3.05 -21.38
N PRO A 169 7.36 2.26 -21.64
CA PRO A 169 8.12 1.62 -20.58
C PRO A 169 8.65 2.65 -19.58
N VAL A 170 8.61 2.31 -18.31
CA VAL A 170 9.13 3.16 -17.24
C VAL A 170 10.65 3.12 -17.20
N SER A 171 11.26 4.25 -16.80
CA SER A 171 12.68 4.32 -16.47
C SER A 171 12.92 3.99 -15.01
N ASP A 172 14.17 3.73 -14.65
CA ASP A 172 14.58 3.47 -13.26
C ASP A 172 14.11 4.60 -12.33
N ASN A 173 13.56 4.21 -11.19
CA ASN A 173 13.06 5.13 -10.16
C ASN A 173 11.93 6.08 -10.60
N GLN A 174 11.31 5.87 -11.75
CA GLN A 174 10.18 6.69 -12.22
C GLN A 174 8.93 6.47 -11.37
N ILE A 175 8.70 5.24 -10.91
CA ILE A 175 7.53 4.91 -10.08
C ILE A 175 7.89 5.06 -8.61
N LYS A 176 7.12 5.88 -7.89
CA LYS A 176 7.26 6.05 -6.45
C LYS A 176 5.90 6.03 -5.75
N GLY A 177 5.83 5.26 -4.67
CA GLY A 177 4.73 5.41 -3.73
C GLY A 177 5.01 6.54 -2.75
N LYS A 178 3.96 7.24 -2.34
CA LYS A 178 4.04 8.31 -1.35
C LYS A 178 2.86 8.23 -0.39
N ASN A 179 3.14 8.27 0.90
CA ASN A 179 2.07 8.42 1.89
C ASN A 179 1.46 9.82 1.75
N SER A 180 0.14 9.88 1.58
CA SER A 180 -0.63 11.13 1.67
C SER A 180 -0.66 11.60 3.11
N TYR A 181 -0.73 10.65 4.04
CA TYR A 181 -0.51 10.79 5.47
C TYR A 181 -0.14 9.43 6.05
N LEU A 182 0.61 9.46 7.15
CA LEU A 182 0.94 8.32 7.99
C LEU A 182 1.04 8.83 9.42
N ASN A 183 0.00 8.58 10.21
CA ASN A 183 -0.17 9.12 11.55
C ASN A 183 -0.19 8.00 12.58
N VAL A 184 0.42 8.26 13.71
CA VAL A 184 0.45 7.38 14.88
C VAL A 184 -0.52 7.93 15.93
N ILE A 185 -1.31 7.04 16.53
CA ILE A 185 -2.30 7.35 17.57
C ILE A 185 -2.06 6.39 18.73
N PHE A 186 -1.79 6.93 19.91
CA PHE A 186 -1.67 6.14 21.14
C PHE A 186 -3.05 5.85 21.75
N SER A 187 -3.16 4.74 22.47
CA SER A 187 -4.43 4.25 23.06
C SER A 187 -5.12 5.24 24.00
N ASN A 188 -4.34 6.10 24.64
CA ASN A 188 -4.82 7.08 25.64
C ASN A 188 -5.17 8.47 25.06
N THR A 189 -5.11 8.64 23.73
CA THR A 189 -5.35 9.91 23.05
C THR A 189 -5.97 9.68 21.68
N SER A 190 -6.66 10.69 21.18
CA SER A 190 -7.12 10.77 19.78
C SER A 190 -6.18 11.62 18.90
N MET A 191 -5.07 12.09 19.46
CA MET A 191 -4.14 12.94 18.73
C MET A 191 -3.41 12.15 17.64
N ARG A 192 -3.44 12.67 16.42
CA ARG A 192 -2.71 12.15 15.26
C ARG A 192 -1.32 12.75 15.23
N ILE A 193 -0.31 11.92 15.42
CA ILE A 193 1.10 12.33 15.38
C ILE A 193 1.66 11.89 14.03
N PRO A 194 2.02 12.83 13.14
CA PRO A 194 2.62 12.46 11.85
C PRO A 194 4.01 11.86 12.07
N ILE A 195 4.41 10.99 11.16
CA ILE A 195 5.78 10.45 11.17
C ILE A 195 6.81 11.54 10.85
N ALA A 196 8.02 11.33 11.34
CA ALA A 196 9.19 12.17 11.07
C ALA A 196 10.08 11.51 10.02
N GLY A 197 10.06 12.05 8.80
CA GLY A 197 10.81 11.50 7.67
C GLY A 197 10.07 10.37 6.95
N GLU A 198 10.80 9.62 6.13
CA GLU A 198 10.24 8.53 5.32
C GLU A 198 10.26 7.21 6.12
N PRO A 199 9.29 6.31 5.89
CA PRO A 199 9.34 4.96 6.41
C PRO A 199 10.59 4.20 5.94
N GLN A 200 11.07 3.28 6.76
CA GLN A 200 12.18 2.38 6.44
C GLN A 200 11.64 0.95 6.29
N PRO A 201 11.15 0.55 5.11
CA PRO A 201 10.63 -0.79 4.87
C PRO A 201 11.77 -1.79 4.73
N SER A 202 11.56 -3.02 5.24
CA SER A 202 12.45 -4.14 4.97
C SER A 202 12.29 -4.61 3.51
N GLU A 203 13.38 -4.96 2.86
CA GLU A 203 13.38 -5.52 1.51
C GLU A 203 12.77 -6.94 1.48
N ASN A 204 13.06 -7.75 2.49
CA ASN A 204 12.78 -9.19 2.48
C ASN A 204 11.57 -9.60 3.33
N HIS A 205 11.09 -8.75 4.23
CA HIS A 205 10.04 -9.08 5.17
C HIS A 205 8.93 -8.03 5.18
N ASP A 206 7.73 -8.43 5.58
CA ASP A 206 6.61 -7.51 5.77
C ASP A 206 6.75 -6.71 7.08
N VAL A 207 7.86 -5.98 7.20
CA VAL A 207 8.21 -5.16 8.36
C VAL A 207 8.71 -3.80 7.90
N ALA A 208 8.38 -2.76 8.64
CA ALA A 208 8.88 -1.40 8.44
C ALA A 208 9.14 -0.71 9.77
N LEU A 209 10.12 0.19 9.79
CA LEU A 209 10.38 1.09 10.89
C LEU A 209 9.92 2.49 10.50
N ILE A 210 9.13 3.11 11.38
CA ILE A 210 8.73 4.52 11.27
C ILE A 210 9.19 5.27 12.52
N LYS A 211 9.28 6.58 12.42
CA LYS A 211 9.68 7.44 13.53
C LYS A 211 8.68 8.56 13.74
N ILE A 212 8.41 8.90 14.99
CA ILE A 212 7.69 10.11 15.38
C ILE A 212 8.60 11.03 16.18
N ASN A 213 8.34 12.34 16.14
CA ASN A 213 8.96 13.29 17.04
C ASN A 213 8.26 13.24 18.40
N THR A 214 9.01 13.04 19.47
CA THR A 214 8.50 13.00 20.84
C THR A 214 9.14 14.09 21.68
N VAL A 215 8.38 14.68 22.59
CA VAL A 215 8.92 15.63 23.60
C VAL A 215 9.29 14.94 24.89
N GLN A 216 8.88 13.68 25.07
CA GLN A 216 9.14 12.84 26.23
C GLN A 216 9.59 11.45 25.77
N SER A 217 10.36 10.77 26.63
CA SER A 217 10.75 9.38 26.43
C SER A 217 9.52 8.48 26.45
N LEU A 218 9.40 7.59 25.47
CA LEU A 218 8.29 6.65 25.37
C LEU A 218 8.59 5.32 26.06
N SER A 219 7.56 4.68 26.59
CA SER A 219 7.62 3.27 26.98
C SER A 219 7.76 2.41 25.72
N LYS A 220 8.59 1.37 25.79
CA LYS A 220 8.84 0.47 24.66
C LYS A 220 8.53 -0.98 25.02
N VAL A 221 8.22 -1.78 24.01
CA VAL A 221 8.17 -3.25 24.16
C VAL A 221 9.56 -3.80 24.43
N THR A 222 9.64 -4.88 25.20
CA THR A 222 10.88 -5.63 25.38
C THR A 222 11.01 -6.63 24.23
N MET A 223 12.06 -6.48 23.44
CA MET A 223 12.41 -7.46 22.42
C MET A 223 13.34 -8.51 23.03
N LEU A 224 13.12 -9.78 22.67
CA LEU A 224 14.03 -10.85 23.07
C LEU A 224 15.27 -10.82 22.17
N ASP A 225 16.45 -10.80 22.80
CA ASP A 225 17.72 -10.76 22.08
C ASP A 225 18.19 -12.16 21.64
N ASN A 226 17.63 -13.22 22.20
CA ASN A 226 17.96 -14.62 21.88
C ASN A 226 16.69 -15.46 21.72
N TYR A 227 16.64 -16.24 20.64
CA TYR A 227 15.73 -17.38 20.45
C TYR A 227 16.57 -18.64 20.67
N ASP A 228 16.45 -19.26 21.85
CA ASP A 228 16.95 -20.59 22.11
C ASP A 228 15.90 -21.64 21.73
#